data_ed87c53c4114464c5be68bce33e4c7f0
#
_entry.id   ed87c53c4114464c5be68bce33e4c7f0
#
_cell.length_a   1.000
_cell.length_b   1.000
_cell.length_c   1.000
_cell.angle_alpha   90.00
_cell.angle_beta   90.00
_cell.angle_gamma   90.00
#
_symmetry.space_group_name_H-M   'P 1'
#
loop_
_entity.id
_entity.type
_entity.pdbx_description
1 polymer ?
#
loop_
_entity_poly.entity_id
_entity_poly.type
_entity_poly.pdbx_seq_one_letter_code
_entity_poly.pdbx_strand_id
1 'polypeptide(L)'
;QARRSDQLGPVFSPCQPKPFAPHPESTGFPPPVVATMRPMSDSPVREVRVGTVGFGGANGFGLIAGPCVIESRDHILRHAEAVTKMAREANVPVIFKSSFDKANRTSGAAFRGPGMDEGLAILAEVKKTFDVPVLTDVHDASQCAAVGEVVDCLQIPAFLCRQTDLLVAAAATGRVVNVKKGQFLAPEDTKNIITKVQEAGNPNVMLTERGTSFGYRTLVVDFAGFPTMRSFGQPLIFDATHSVQRPGGAG
;
A
#
# COMPACT_ATOMS: atom_id res chain seq x y z
N GLN A 1 9.45 11.74 74.53
CA GLN A 1 9.33 10.33 74.96
C GLN A 1 8.96 9.46 73.78
N ALA A 2 9.68 8.34 73.73
CA ALA A 2 9.44 7.09 73.00
C ALA A 2 9.88 7.03 71.53
N ARG A 3 11.05 6.47 71.35
CA ARG A 3 11.63 5.80 70.17
C ARG A 3 10.69 4.64 69.69
N ARG A 4 10.58 4.47 68.41
CA ARG A 4 10.31 3.15 67.83
C ARG A 4 11.35 2.85 66.73
N SER A 5 11.97 1.72 66.96
CA SER A 5 13.09 1.09 66.30
C SER A 5 12.74 0.54 64.93
N ASP A 6 13.74 0.60 64.11
CA ASP A 6 13.98 -0.11 62.88
C ASP A 6 13.50 -1.56 62.86
N GLN A 7 12.79 -1.96 61.81
CA GLN A 7 12.84 -3.33 61.32
C GLN A 7 13.13 -3.29 59.79
N LEU A 8 14.40 -3.48 59.48
CA LEU A 8 14.84 -3.85 58.14
C LEU A 8 14.37 -5.26 57.85
N GLY A 9 13.58 -5.44 56.81
CA GLY A 9 13.19 -6.73 56.25
C GLY A 9 14.38 -7.52 55.66
N PRO A 10 14.21 -8.80 55.36
CA PRO A 10 15.32 -9.72 55.09
C PRO A 10 16.06 -9.36 53.78
N VAL A 11 17.39 -9.30 53.91
CA VAL A 11 18.35 -9.13 52.82
C VAL A 11 18.27 -10.39 51.94
N PHE A 12 17.98 -10.19 50.65
CA PHE A 12 18.07 -11.28 49.67
C PHE A 12 19.50 -11.81 49.59
N SER A 13 19.66 -13.08 49.91
CA SER A 13 20.90 -13.80 49.62
C SER A 13 21.10 -13.96 48.12
N PRO A 14 22.31 -13.73 47.59
CA PRO A 14 22.58 -13.99 46.19
C PRO A 14 22.44 -15.49 45.87
N CYS A 15 21.61 -15.78 44.87
CA CYS A 15 21.44 -17.11 44.32
C CYS A 15 22.77 -17.54 43.68
N GLN A 16 23.45 -18.54 44.25
CA GLN A 16 24.63 -19.12 43.62
C GLN A 16 24.22 -19.99 42.44
N PRO A 17 24.83 -19.85 41.26
CA PRO A 17 24.55 -20.69 40.13
C PRO A 17 24.99 -22.13 40.43
N LYS A 18 24.06 -23.07 40.25
CA LYS A 18 24.39 -24.50 40.29
C LYS A 18 25.27 -24.87 39.10
N PRO A 19 26.31 -25.71 39.28
CA PRO A 19 27.11 -26.18 38.16
C PRO A 19 26.24 -26.95 37.15
N PHE A 20 26.39 -26.62 35.87
CA PHE A 20 25.76 -27.34 34.78
C PHE A 20 26.22 -28.81 34.78
N ALA A 21 25.26 -29.72 34.79
CA ALA A 21 25.57 -31.11 34.50
C ALA A 21 26.02 -31.26 33.04
N PRO A 22 27.03 -32.08 32.72
CA PRO A 22 27.42 -32.30 31.34
C PRO A 22 26.27 -32.93 30.57
N HIS A 23 25.93 -32.32 29.42
CA HIS A 23 24.95 -32.85 28.48
C HIS A 23 25.48 -34.19 27.93
N PRO A 24 24.62 -35.21 27.79
CA PRO A 24 24.99 -36.42 27.06
C PRO A 24 25.34 -36.04 25.62
N GLU A 25 26.39 -36.61 25.08
CA GLU A 25 26.85 -36.39 23.70
C GLU A 25 25.68 -36.62 22.72
N SER A 26 25.32 -35.57 21.98
CA SER A 26 24.27 -35.63 21.01
C SER A 26 24.71 -36.47 19.81
N THR A 27 24.21 -37.67 19.74
CA THR A 27 24.26 -38.49 18.52
C THR A 27 23.45 -37.77 17.42
N GLY A 28 24.15 -37.25 16.43
CA GLY A 28 23.66 -36.91 15.12
C GLY A 28 22.44 -36.01 15.05
N PHE A 29 22.63 -34.75 14.65
CA PHE A 29 21.53 -33.96 14.15
C PHE A 29 20.85 -34.69 12.96
N PRO A 30 19.53 -34.81 12.94
CA PRO A 30 18.86 -35.28 11.73
C PRO A 30 19.24 -34.33 10.57
N PRO A 31 19.38 -34.86 9.35
CA PRO A 31 19.69 -34.00 8.20
C PRO A 31 18.67 -32.88 8.13
N PRO A 32 19.07 -31.66 7.70
CA PRO A 32 18.15 -30.56 7.56
C PRO A 32 16.98 -31.02 6.70
N VAL A 33 15.78 -30.92 7.23
CA VAL A 33 14.57 -31.09 6.45
C VAL A 33 14.59 -29.90 5.48
N VAL A 34 15.06 -30.16 4.27
CA VAL A 34 14.85 -29.23 3.15
C VAL A 34 13.33 -29.22 2.95
N ALA A 35 12.67 -28.27 3.58
CA ALA A 35 11.29 -27.99 3.25
C ALA A 35 11.28 -27.71 1.75
N THR A 36 10.82 -28.65 0.96
CA THR A 36 10.49 -28.40 -0.44
C THR A 36 9.44 -27.32 -0.40
N MET A 37 9.84 -26.09 -0.71
CA MET A 37 8.89 -25.01 -0.94
C MET A 37 7.91 -25.57 -1.96
N ARG A 38 6.64 -25.75 -1.57
CA ARG A 38 5.59 -26.00 -2.55
C ARG A 38 5.71 -24.88 -3.56
N PRO A 39 5.75 -25.18 -4.87
CA PRO A 39 5.70 -24.10 -5.86
C PRO A 39 4.50 -23.25 -5.50
N MET A 40 4.73 -21.95 -5.36
CA MET A 40 3.67 -20.97 -5.21
C MET A 40 2.68 -21.26 -6.34
N SER A 41 1.38 -21.28 -6.03
CA SER A 41 0.34 -21.61 -7.00
C SER A 41 0.67 -20.90 -8.32
N ASP A 42 0.89 -21.68 -9.37
CA ASP A 42 1.13 -21.22 -10.74
C ASP A 42 -0.13 -20.58 -11.37
N SER A 43 -1.08 -20.16 -10.56
CA SER A 43 -2.25 -19.46 -11.05
C SER A 43 -1.79 -18.17 -11.71
N PRO A 44 -1.99 -18.03 -13.02
CA PRO A 44 -1.54 -16.85 -13.73
C PRO A 44 -2.20 -15.61 -13.12
N VAL A 45 -1.39 -14.62 -12.76
CA VAL A 45 -1.92 -13.32 -12.34
C VAL A 45 -2.66 -12.72 -13.53
N ARG A 46 -3.89 -12.29 -13.32
CA ARG A 46 -4.72 -11.66 -14.35
C ARG A 46 -3.99 -10.44 -14.93
N GLU A 47 -4.10 -10.23 -16.23
CA GLU A 47 -3.73 -8.96 -16.84
C GLU A 47 -4.79 -7.90 -16.52
N VAL A 48 -4.34 -6.75 -16.00
CA VAL A 48 -5.15 -5.54 -15.78
C VAL A 48 -4.49 -4.39 -16.53
N ARG A 49 -5.26 -3.69 -17.37
CA ARG A 49 -4.76 -2.59 -18.20
C ARG A 49 -5.31 -1.26 -17.72
N VAL A 50 -4.40 -0.32 -17.44
CA VAL A 50 -4.71 1.08 -17.12
C VAL A 50 -4.32 1.92 -18.35
N GLY A 51 -5.26 2.26 -19.20
CA GLY A 51 -4.95 2.84 -20.49
C GLY A 51 -4.03 1.94 -21.31
N THR A 52 -2.85 2.44 -21.67
CA THR A 52 -1.83 1.70 -22.43
C THR A 52 -0.92 0.82 -21.55
N VAL A 53 -0.96 0.96 -20.23
CA VAL A 53 -0.06 0.27 -19.29
C VAL A 53 -0.70 -1.02 -18.77
N GLY A 54 -0.04 -2.17 -18.99
CA GLY A 54 -0.46 -3.49 -18.51
C GLY A 54 0.26 -3.89 -17.22
N PHE A 55 -0.47 -4.53 -16.31
CA PHE A 55 0.05 -5.14 -15.09
C PHE A 55 -0.38 -6.60 -15.00
N GLY A 56 0.47 -7.48 -14.48
CA GLY A 56 0.19 -8.92 -14.42
C GLY A 56 0.27 -9.58 -15.80
N GLY A 57 -0.24 -10.81 -15.91
CA GLY A 57 -0.09 -11.59 -17.14
C GLY A 57 1.36 -11.75 -17.56
N ALA A 58 1.64 -11.52 -18.85
CA ALA A 58 2.98 -11.53 -19.43
C ALA A 58 3.65 -10.13 -19.41
N ASN A 59 3.00 -9.11 -18.81
CA ASN A 59 3.56 -7.77 -18.77
C ASN A 59 4.75 -7.71 -17.79
N GLY A 60 5.73 -6.90 -18.13
CA GLY A 60 6.88 -6.59 -17.29
C GLY A 60 6.56 -5.61 -16.19
N PHE A 61 7.56 -4.89 -15.75
CA PHE A 61 7.46 -3.86 -14.73
C PHE A 61 6.73 -2.62 -15.27
N GLY A 62 5.75 -2.09 -14.51
CA GLY A 62 5.07 -0.83 -14.77
C GLY A 62 5.23 0.12 -13.60
N LEU A 63 5.32 1.42 -13.87
CA LEU A 63 5.54 2.46 -12.88
C LEU A 63 4.26 3.27 -12.64
N ILE A 64 3.96 3.55 -11.37
CA ILE A 64 2.98 4.57 -10.96
C ILE A 64 3.77 5.67 -10.24
N ALA A 65 3.85 6.86 -10.81
CA ALA A 65 4.68 7.94 -10.29
C ALA A 65 4.04 9.32 -10.46
N GLY A 66 4.40 10.23 -9.56
CA GLY A 66 3.98 11.63 -9.56
C GLY A 66 3.96 12.23 -8.16
N PRO A 67 3.74 13.54 -8.03
CA PRO A 67 3.65 14.22 -6.74
C PRO A 67 2.52 13.66 -5.88
N CYS A 68 2.76 13.61 -4.57
CA CYS A 68 1.78 13.06 -3.62
C CYS A 68 0.44 13.81 -3.65
N VAL A 69 0.48 15.13 -3.86
CA VAL A 69 -0.69 16.02 -3.93
C VAL A 69 -0.51 17.05 -5.04
N ILE A 70 -1.60 17.47 -5.63
CA ILE A 70 -1.63 18.61 -6.58
C ILE A 70 -1.44 19.89 -5.77
N GLU A 71 -0.29 20.54 -5.91
CA GLU A 71 -0.01 21.82 -5.25
C GLU A 71 -0.44 23.01 -6.11
N SER A 72 -0.22 22.92 -7.41
CA SER A 72 -0.71 23.85 -8.41
C SER A 72 -0.67 23.18 -9.80
N ARG A 73 -1.35 23.79 -10.78
CA ARG A 73 -1.33 23.34 -12.16
C ARG A 73 0.11 23.27 -12.71
N ASP A 74 0.88 24.35 -12.55
CA ASP A 74 2.25 24.44 -13.09
C ASP A 74 3.20 23.45 -12.42
N HIS A 75 3.02 23.21 -11.12
CA HIS A 75 3.77 22.18 -10.38
C HIS A 75 3.51 20.80 -11.00
N ILE A 76 2.25 20.45 -11.24
CA ILE A 76 1.87 19.15 -11.80
C ILE A 76 2.37 18.96 -13.22
N LEU A 77 2.21 19.96 -14.09
CA LEU A 77 2.65 19.84 -15.48
C LEU A 77 4.16 19.64 -15.59
N ARG A 78 4.97 20.40 -14.84
CA ARG A 78 6.43 20.20 -14.78
C ARG A 78 6.83 18.80 -14.31
N HIS A 79 6.13 18.27 -13.29
CA HIS A 79 6.40 16.93 -12.79
C HIS A 79 5.94 15.85 -13.77
N ALA A 80 4.81 16.05 -14.44
CA ALA A 80 4.33 15.11 -15.46
C ALA A 80 5.31 15.04 -16.64
N GLU A 81 5.82 16.17 -17.10
CA GLU A 81 6.87 16.22 -18.13
C GLU A 81 8.11 15.45 -17.71
N ALA A 82 8.63 15.76 -16.51
CA ALA A 82 9.84 15.09 -16.01
C ALA A 82 9.65 13.58 -15.82
N VAL A 83 8.56 13.16 -15.21
CA VAL A 83 8.26 11.73 -14.97
C VAL A 83 8.08 10.97 -16.28
N THR A 84 7.33 11.51 -17.23
CA THR A 84 7.09 10.85 -18.50
C THR A 84 8.35 10.78 -19.36
N LYS A 85 9.19 11.83 -19.32
CA LYS A 85 10.49 11.83 -19.98
C LYS A 85 11.40 10.75 -19.41
N MET A 86 11.60 10.71 -18.10
CA MET A 86 12.44 9.70 -17.45
C MET A 86 11.92 8.28 -17.69
N ALA A 87 10.62 8.07 -17.67
CA ALA A 87 10.02 6.76 -17.93
C ALA A 87 10.29 6.30 -19.39
N ARG A 88 10.18 7.21 -20.37
CA ARG A 88 10.50 6.93 -21.77
C ARG A 88 11.99 6.58 -21.95
N GLU A 89 12.89 7.37 -21.34
CA GLU A 89 14.33 7.13 -21.39
C GLU A 89 14.70 5.78 -20.77
N ALA A 90 14.02 5.38 -19.70
CA ALA A 90 14.19 4.07 -19.05
C ALA A 90 13.44 2.92 -19.76
N ASN A 91 12.65 3.21 -20.78
CA ASN A 91 11.75 2.25 -21.44
C ASN A 91 10.80 1.54 -20.45
N VAL A 92 10.24 2.29 -19.49
CA VAL A 92 9.29 1.79 -18.50
C VAL A 92 7.91 2.41 -18.73
N PRO A 93 6.85 1.60 -18.89
CA PRO A 93 5.49 2.10 -18.97
C PRO A 93 5.12 2.83 -17.67
N VAL A 94 4.49 4.00 -17.78
CA VAL A 94 4.15 4.83 -16.61
C VAL A 94 2.70 5.26 -16.60
N ILE A 95 2.11 5.28 -15.40
CA ILE A 95 0.85 5.95 -15.06
C ILE A 95 1.21 7.16 -14.21
N PHE A 96 0.75 8.35 -14.61
CA PHE A 96 0.94 9.54 -13.80
C PHE A 96 -0.07 9.58 -12.66
N LYS A 97 0.42 9.79 -11.43
CA LYS A 97 -0.40 9.79 -10.22
C LYS A 97 -0.27 11.10 -9.46
N SER A 98 -1.39 11.72 -9.11
CA SER A 98 -1.43 12.75 -8.08
C SER A 98 -2.80 12.79 -7.42
N SER A 99 -2.88 13.23 -6.16
CA SER A 99 -4.15 13.32 -5.44
C SER A 99 -4.67 14.75 -5.46
N PHE A 100 -5.96 14.93 -5.73
CA PHE A 100 -6.62 16.22 -5.67
C PHE A 100 -6.96 16.65 -4.23
N ASP A 101 -7.00 15.71 -3.30
CA ASP A 101 -7.21 15.95 -1.87
C ASP A 101 -6.41 14.98 -1.01
N LYS A 102 -5.93 15.43 0.12
CA LYS A 102 -5.34 14.66 1.20
C LYS A 102 -6.26 14.67 2.42
N ALA A 103 -7.36 13.93 2.34
CA ALA A 103 -8.45 13.93 3.31
C ALA A 103 -8.02 13.50 4.73
N ASN A 104 -6.89 12.80 4.88
CA ASN A 104 -6.40 12.26 6.15
C ASN A 104 -5.18 12.99 6.73
N ARG A 105 -5.00 14.28 6.43
CA ARG A 105 -3.94 15.08 7.06
C ARG A 105 -4.07 15.08 8.58
N THR A 106 -2.94 15.01 9.29
CA THR A 106 -2.89 15.03 10.75
C THR A 106 -3.37 16.38 11.30
N SER A 107 -2.96 17.48 10.67
CA SER A 107 -3.41 18.83 11.03
C SER A 107 -4.55 19.29 10.13
N GLY A 108 -5.62 19.80 10.72
CA GLY A 108 -6.74 20.39 9.97
C GLY A 108 -6.38 21.63 9.16
N ALA A 109 -5.28 22.32 9.52
CA ALA A 109 -4.76 23.48 8.83
C ALA A 109 -3.77 23.12 7.69
N ALA A 110 -3.39 21.85 7.54
CA ALA A 110 -2.44 21.44 6.52
C ALA A 110 -3.05 21.55 5.12
N PHE A 111 -2.23 21.90 4.13
CA PHE A 111 -2.65 21.95 2.73
C PHE A 111 -3.12 20.57 2.26
N ARG A 112 -4.33 20.51 1.73
CA ARG A 112 -4.97 19.27 1.29
C ARG A 112 -4.96 19.05 -0.21
N GLY A 113 -4.81 20.07 -1.00
CA GLY A 113 -4.91 20.08 -2.46
C GLY A 113 -5.94 21.12 -2.95
N PRO A 114 -6.13 21.22 -4.29
CA PRO A 114 -7.04 22.21 -4.88
C PRO A 114 -8.53 21.82 -4.77
N GLY A 115 -8.84 20.59 -4.35
CA GLY A 115 -10.17 20.01 -4.42
C GLY A 115 -10.44 19.23 -5.70
N MET A 116 -11.62 18.60 -5.78
CA MET A 116 -11.92 17.63 -6.82
C MET A 116 -12.00 18.27 -8.22
N ASP A 117 -12.78 19.31 -8.38
CA ASP A 117 -13.08 19.87 -9.72
C ASP A 117 -11.82 20.42 -10.40
N GLU A 118 -11.05 21.25 -9.69
CA GLU A 118 -9.80 21.79 -10.21
C GLU A 118 -8.75 20.69 -10.39
N GLY A 119 -8.66 19.77 -9.44
CA GLY A 119 -7.71 18.66 -9.50
C GLY A 119 -7.98 17.72 -10.68
N LEU A 120 -9.24 17.42 -10.99
CA LEU A 120 -9.62 16.62 -12.14
C LEU A 120 -9.33 17.34 -13.46
N ALA A 121 -9.58 18.64 -13.53
CA ALA A 121 -9.25 19.43 -14.71
C ALA A 121 -7.73 19.40 -15.01
N ILE A 122 -6.90 19.54 -13.98
CA ILE A 122 -5.43 19.44 -14.11
C ILE A 122 -5.00 18.03 -14.55
N LEU A 123 -5.59 16.97 -13.99
CA LEU A 123 -5.27 15.60 -14.40
C LEU A 123 -5.70 15.28 -15.82
N ALA A 124 -6.85 15.80 -16.26
CA ALA A 124 -7.29 15.70 -17.65
C ALA A 124 -6.30 16.38 -18.61
N GLU A 125 -5.77 17.54 -18.22
CA GLU A 125 -4.74 18.25 -18.99
C GLU A 125 -3.43 17.43 -19.07
N VAL A 126 -2.97 16.85 -17.95
CA VAL A 126 -1.80 15.96 -17.95
C VAL A 126 -1.99 14.80 -18.92
N LYS A 127 -3.13 14.11 -18.82
CA LYS A 127 -3.46 12.98 -19.68
C LYS A 127 -3.38 13.34 -21.16
N LYS A 128 -3.97 14.48 -21.53
CA LYS A 128 -4.00 14.96 -22.90
C LYS A 128 -2.63 15.44 -23.39
N THR A 129 -1.88 16.18 -22.55
CA THR A 129 -0.64 16.84 -22.95
C THR A 129 0.51 15.84 -23.11
N PHE A 130 0.59 14.85 -22.24
CA PHE A 130 1.73 13.92 -22.18
C PHE A 130 1.40 12.53 -22.72
N ASP A 131 0.14 12.29 -23.14
CA ASP A 131 -0.36 11.01 -23.63
C ASP A 131 -0.02 9.87 -22.64
N VAL A 132 -0.42 10.06 -21.37
CA VAL A 132 -0.14 9.14 -20.28
C VAL A 132 -1.41 8.84 -19.49
N PRO A 133 -1.67 7.57 -19.11
CA PRO A 133 -2.78 7.26 -18.22
C PRO A 133 -2.61 7.97 -16.86
N VAL A 134 -3.74 8.33 -16.24
CA VAL A 134 -3.72 9.04 -14.96
C VAL A 134 -4.47 8.28 -13.87
N LEU A 135 -4.00 8.45 -12.64
CA LEU A 135 -4.56 7.84 -11.42
C LEU A 135 -4.71 8.89 -10.32
N THR A 136 -5.81 8.86 -9.60
CA THR A 136 -6.02 9.67 -8.38
C THR A 136 -6.75 8.91 -7.29
N ASP A 137 -6.67 9.39 -6.05
CA ASP A 137 -7.39 8.84 -4.91
C ASP A 137 -8.85 9.31 -4.89
N VAL A 138 -9.77 8.45 -4.42
CA VAL A 138 -11.14 8.79 -4.02
C VAL A 138 -11.33 8.49 -2.53
N HIS A 139 -12.13 9.32 -1.83
CA HIS A 139 -12.28 9.24 -0.39
C HIS A 139 -13.72 8.99 0.04
N ASP A 140 -14.67 9.18 -0.86
CA ASP A 140 -16.10 9.01 -0.65
C ASP A 140 -16.76 8.41 -1.90
N ALA A 141 -17.82 7.60 -1.71
CA ALA A 141 -18.53 6.96 -2.80
C ALA A 141 -19.10 7.96 -3.82
N SER A 142 -19.52 9.14 -3.36
CA SER A 142 -20.06 10.20 -4.22
C SER A 142 -19.06 10.78 -5.21
N GLN A 143 -17.76 10.65 -4.95
CA GLN A 143 -16.69 11.13 -5.84
C GLN A 143 -16.44 10.19 -7.02
N CYS A 144 -16.74 8.89 -6.86
CA CYS A 144 -16.27 7.86 -7.78
C CYS A 144 -16.74 8.08 -9.22
N ALA A 145 -18.01 8.43 -9.42
CA ALA A 145 -18.57 8.63 -10.76
C ALA A 145 -17.84 9.77 -11.51
N ALA A 146 -17.75 10.96 -10.91
CA ALA A 146 -17.09 12.11 -11.52
C ALA A 146 -15.58 11.88 -11.77
N VAL A 147 -14.90 11.22 -10.82
CA VAL A 147 -13.49 10.84 -10.97
C VAL A 147 -13.29 9.85 -12.10
N GLY A 148 -14.19 8.85 -12.22
CA GLY A 148 -14.15 7.81 -13.26
C GLY A 148 -14.29 8.34 -14.69
N GLU A 149 -14.93 9.49 -14.89
CA GLU A 149 -15.00 10.14 -16.20
C GLU A 149 -13.63 10.66 -16.70
N VAL A 150 -12.74 10.99 -15.77
CA VAL A 150 -11.46 11.63 -16.10
C VAL A 150 -10.29 10.64 -16.05
N VAL A 151 -10.20 9.87 -14.97
CA VAL A 151 -9.01 9.03 -14.73
C VAL A 151 -9.15 7.61 -15.29
N ASP A 152 -8.03 6.94 -15.50
CA ASP A 152 -7.99 5.56 -15.99
C ASP A 152 -7.99 4.55 -14.83
N CYS A 153 -7.60 5.00 -13.65
CA CYS A 153 -7.56 4.18 -12.43
C CYS A 153 -7.96 5.01 -11.21
N LEU A 154 -8.93 4.50 -10.44
CA LEU A 154 -9.29 5.05 -9.13
C LEU A 154 -8.46 4.35 -8.06
N GLN A 155 -7.87 5.11 -7.13
CA GLN A 155 -7.17 4.53 -5.99
C GLN A 155 -7.99 4.67 -4.71
N ILE A 156 -8.08 3.57 -3.96
CA ILE A 156 -8.67 3.56 -2.62
C ILE A 156 -7.54 3.70 -1.60
N PRO A 157 -7.56 4.74 -0.75
CA PRO A 157 -6.57 4.92 0.31
C PRO A 157 -6.56 3.77 1.32
N ALA A 158 -5.41 3.55 1.95
CA ALA A 158 -5.19 2.41 2.85
C ALA A 158 -6.19 2.37 4.03
N PHE A 159 -6.52 3.50 4.62
CA PHE A 159 -7.49 3.55 5.74
C PHE A 159 -8.92 3.18 5.32
N LEU A 160 -9.24 3.33 4.04
CA LEU A 160 -10.57 3.09 3.48
C LEU A 160 -10.69 1.75 2.75
N CYS A 161 -9.66 0.91 2.79
CA CYS A 161 -9.58 -0.32 2.01
C CYS A 161 -10.69 -1.36 2.33
N ARG A 162 -11.35 -1.24 3.48
CA ARG A 162 -12.45 -2.13 3.89
C ARG A 162 -13.84 -1.54 3.67
N GLN A 163 -13.97 -0.27 3.28
CA GLN A 163 -15.25 0.43 3.11
C GLN A 163 -16.01 -0.13 1.89
N THR A 164 -17.03 -0.93 2.14
CA THR A 164 -17.75 -1.66 1.10
C THR A 164 -18.39 -0.71 0.09
N ASP A 165 -19.09 0.32 0.55
CA ASP A 165 -19.81 1.25 -0.34
C ASP A 165 -18.83 2.01 -1.26
N LEU A 166 -17.67 2.39 -0.75
CA LEU A 166 -16.62 3.03 -1.56
C LEU A 166 -16.05 2.09 -2.62
N LEU A 167 -15.77 0.83 -2.25
CA LEU A 167 -15.26 -0.18 -3.18
C LEU A 167 -16.28 -0.49 -4.29
N VAL A 168 -17.55 -0.63 -3.93
CA VAL A 168 -18.65 -0.86 -4.88
C VAL A 168 -18.84 0.33 -5.80
N ALA A 169 -18.84 1.56 -5.28
CA ALA A 169 -18.96 2.77 -6.08
C ALA A 169 -17.79 2.95 -7.06
N ALA A 170 -16.56 2.66 -6.60
CA ALA A 170 -15.39 2.67 -7.47
C ALA A 170 -15.47 1.59 -8.56
N ALA A 171 -15.92 0.37 -8.21
CA ALA A 171 -16.13 -0.72 -9.16
C ALA A 171 -17.16 -0.36 -10.24
N ALA A 172 -18.27 0.30 -9.86
CA ALA A 172 -19.33 0.70 -10.75
C ALA A 172 -18.89 1.67 -11.86
N THR A 173 -17.75 2.35 -11.71
CA THR A 173 -17.20 3.22 -12.77
C THR A 173 -16.66 2.44 -13.98
N GLY A 174 -16.44 1.13 -13.84
CA GLY A 174 -15.80 0.29 -14.86
C GLY A 174 -14.30 0.56 -15.05
N ARG A 175 -13.74 1.55 -14.37
CA ARG A 175 -12.28 1.84 -14.38
C ARG A 175 -11.53 0.84 -13.53
N VAL A 176 -10.20 0.78 -13.72
CA VAL A 176 -9.36 -0.02 -12.82
C VAL A 176 -9.44 0.54 -11.40
N VAL A 177 -9.55 -0.35 -10.42
CA VAL A 177 -9.55 0.01 -9.00
C VAL A 177 -8.27 -0.49 -8.36
N ASN A 178 -7.39 0.43 -7.94
CA ASN A 178 -6.18 0.11 -7.19
C ASN A 178 -6.43 0.32 -5.70
N VAL A 179 -6.39 -0.74 -4.90
CA VAL A 179 -6.66 -0.65 -3.47
C VAL A 179 -5.38 -0.77 -2.67
N LYS A 180 -5.05 0.28 -1.91
CA LYS A 180 -3.92 0.25 -0.98
C LYS A 180 -4.29 -0.60 0.24
N LYS A 181 -3.49 -1.62 0.51
CA LYS A 181 -3.65 -2.44 1.72
C LYS A 181 -3.52 -1.59 2.98
N GLY A 182 -4.49 -1.67 3.87
CA GLY A 182 -4.41 -1.00 5.17
C GLY A 182 -3.21 -1.50 5.98
N GLN A 183 -2.58 -0.61 6.75
CA GLN A 183 -1.44 -0.93 7.60
C GLN A 183 -1.78 -1.94 8.71
N PHE A 184 -3.07 -2.11 8.98
CA PHE A 184 -3.64 -3.02 9.98
C PHE A 184 -4.11 -4.35 9.40
N LEU A 185 -4.03 -4.52 8.07
CA LEU A 185 -4.63 -5.65 7.37
C LEU A 185 -3.58 -6.74 7.11
N ALA A 186 -3.93 -7.99 7.38
CA ALA A 186 -3.11 -9.13 6.98
C ALA A 186 -3.16 -9.35 5.46
N PRO A 187 -2.11 -9.90 4.84
CA PRO A 187 -2.09 -10.23 3.41
C PRO A 187 -3.28 -11.08 2.97
N GLU A 188 -3.68 -12.06 3.77
CA GLU A 188 -4.80 -12.97 3.52
C GLU A 188 -6.13 -12.25 3.41
N ASP A 189 -6.35 -11.21 4.21
CA ASP A 189 -7.60 -10.45 4.27
C ASP A 189 -7.83 -9.60 3.01
N THR A 190 -6.78 -9.36 2.22
CA THR A 190 -6.89 -8.61 0.96
C THR A 190 -7.75 -9.32 -0.08
N LYS A 191 -7.95 -10.65 0.05
CA LYS A 191 -8.89 -11.41 -0.75
C LYS A 191 -10.29 -10.83 -0.68
N ASN A 192 -10.74 -10.40 0.49
CA ASN A 192 -12.07 -9.83 0.69
C ASN A 192 -12.25 -8.50 -0.08
N ILE A 193 -11.18 -7.73 -0.25
CA ILE A 193 -11.20 -6.50 -1.05
C ILE A 193 -11.44 -6.85 -2.52
N ILE A 194 -10.67 -7.79 -3.06
CA ILE A 194 -10.80 -8.27 -4.43
C ILE A 194 -12.22 -8.77 -4.68
N THR A 195 -12.72 -9.62 -3.79
CA THR A 195 -14.07 -10.21 -3.88
C THR A 195 -15.14 -9.12 -3.98
N LYS A 196 -15.10 -8.10 -3.11
CA LYS A 196 -16.09 -7.00 -3.16
C LYS A 196 -16.11 -6.25 -4.48
N VAL A 197 -14.94 -5.95 -5.05
CA VAL A 197 -14.83 -5.25 -6.34
C VAL A 197 -15.33 -6.13 -7.48
N GLN A 198 -15.01 -7.43 -7.46
CA GLN A 198 -15.42 -8.39 -8.48
C GLN A 198 -16.91 -8.69 -8.41
N GLU A 199 -17.48 -8.88 -7.22
CA GLU A 199 -18.93 -9.11 -7.02
C GLU A 199 -19.74 -7.87 -7.43
N ALA A 200 -19.16 -6.67 -7.35
CA ALA A 200 -19.75 -5.45 -7.91
C ALA A 200 -19.63 -5.37 -9.46
N GLY A 201 -19.15 -6.42 -10.11
CA GLY A 201 -19.09 -6.54 -11.58
C GLY A 201 -17.79 -6.05 -12.22
N ASN A 202 -16.80 -5.61 -11.45
CA ASN A 202 -15.54 -5.12 -12.00
C ASN A 202 -14.36 -6.06 -11.70
N PRO A 203 -13.87 -6.80 -12.71
CA PRO A 203 -12.74 -7.70 -12.53
C PRO A 203 -11.37 -7.00 -12.53
N ASN A 204 -11.32 -5.70 -12.84
CA ASN A 204 -10.08 -4.92 -13.01
C ASN A 204 -9.66 -4.28 -11.69
N VAL A 205 -9.16 -5.10 -10.78
CA VAL A 205 -8.67 -4.68 -9.47
C VAL A 205 -7.18 -4.96 -9.34
N MET A 206 -6.46 -4.06 -8.69
CA MET A 206 -5.06 -4.22 -8.30
C MET A 206 -4.93 -3.98 -6.79
N LEU A 207 -3.97 -4.63 -6.17
CA LEU A 207 -3.62 -4.43 -4.76
C LEU A 207 -2.31 -3.65 -4.66
N THR A 208 -2.21 -2.76 -3.68
CA THR A 208 -0.96 -2.06 -3.38
C THR A 208 -0.51 -2.34 -1.94
N GLU A 209 0.66 -2.96 -1.80
CA GLU A 209 1.36 -3.05 -0.52
C GLU A 209 2.05 -1.72 -0.21
N ARG A 210 1.91 -1.23 1.03
CA ARG A 210 2.48 0.05 1.47
C ARG A 210 3.02 0.04 2.89
N GLY A 211 3.27 -1.13 3.44
CA GLY A 211 3.74 -1.34 4.79
C GLY A 211 2.63 -1.61 5.80
N THR A 212 2.99 -2.33 6.82
CA THR A 212 2.16 -2.70 7.97
C THR A 212 2.66 -1.98 9.22
N SER A 213 1.77 -1.56 10.11
CA SER A 213 2.14 -0.92 11.36
C SER A 213 2.91 -1.89 12.26
N PHE A 214 4.09 -1.45 12.71
CA PHE A 214 4.89 -2.12 13.70
C PHE A 214 5.06 -1.17 14.90
N GLY A 215 4.20 -1.36 15.90
CA GLY A 215 4.01 -0.34 16.95
C GLY A 215 3.25 0.88 16.43
N TYR A 216 3.57 2.08 16.94
CA TYR A 216 2.74 3.28 16.71
C TYR A 216 3.17 4.11 15.51
N ARG A 217 4.46 4.20 15.20
CA ARG A 217 5.00 5.14 14.19
C ARG A 217 5.99 4.51 13.22
N THR A 218 6.12 3.20 13.24
CA THR A 218 7.00 2.47 12.35
C THR A 218 6.19 1.62 11.39
N LEU A 219 6.60 1.59 10.14
CA LEU A 219 6.06 0.70 9.12
C LEU A 219 7.12 -0.32 8.74
N VAL A 220 6.67 -1.55 8.50
CA VAL A 220 7.49 -2.65 7.99
C VAL A 220 6.83 -3.22 6.75
N VAL A 221 7.61 -3.50 5.73
CA VAL A 221 7.16 -4.26 4.56
C VAL A 221 7.52 -5.71 4.76
N ASP A 222 6.53 -6.56 4.91
CA ASP A 222 6.72 -8.00 4.90
C ASP A 222 6.64 -8.53 3.47
N PHE A 223 7.78 -8.73 2.85
CA PHE A 223 7.86 -9.30 1.51
C PHE A 223 7.34 -10.75 1.45
N ALA A 224 7.29 -11.48 2.57
CA ALA A 224 6.69 -12.82 2.61
C ALA A 224 5.17 -12.79 2.36
N GLY A 225 4.51 -11.66 2.57
CA GLY A 225 3.10 -11.45 2.24
C GLY A 225 2.81 -11.28 0.73
N PHE A 226 3.80 -10.94 -0.10
CA PHE A 226 3.61 -10.73 -1.54
C PHE A 226 3.12 -11.97 -2.27
N PRO A 227 3.72 -13.16 -2.07
CA PRO A 227 3.21 -14.40 -2.61
C PRO A 227 1.75 -14.66 -2.26
N THR A 228 1.37 -14.44 -1.00
CA THR A 228 0.00 -14.61 -0.53
C THR A 228 -0.97 -13.70 -1.30
N MET A 229 -0.68 -12.40 -1.38
CA MET A 229 -1.54 -11.46 -2.11
C MET A 229 -1.61 -11.76 -3.61
N ARG A 230 -0.50 -12.18 -4.23
CA ARG A 230 -0.48 -12.58 -5.65
C ARG A 230 -1.27 -13.86 -5.93
N SER A 231 -1.35 -14.77 -4.95
CA SER A 231 -2.10 -16.03 -5.12
C SER A 231 -3.60 -15.83 -5.33
N PHE A 232 -4.11 -14.61 -5.04
CA PHE A 232 -5.50 -14.25 -5.33
C PHE A 232 -5.73 -13.85 -6.80
N GLY A 233 -4.70 -13.97 -7.65
CA GLY A 233 -4.80 -13.82 -9.10
C GLY A 233 -4.87 -12.38 -9.61
N GLN A 234 -4.58 -11.37 -8.78
CA GLN A 234 -4.59 -9.96 -9.18
C GLN A 234 -3.18 -9.36 -9.17
N PRO A 235 -2.90 -8.31 -9.99
CA PRO A 235 -1.63 -7.61 -9.94
C PRO A 235 -1.36 -6.99 -8.57
N LEU A 236 -0.10 -7.09 -8.15
CA LEU A 236 0.38 -6.49 -6.91
C LEU A 236 1.33 -5.34 -7.23
N ILE A 237 1.03 -4.19 -6.67
CA ILE A 237 1.84 -2.97 -6.73
C ILE A 237 2.59 -2.84 -5.39
N PHE A 238 3.82 -2.40 -5.43
CA PHE A 238 4.60 -2.04 -4.26
C PHE A 238 4.80 -0.53 -4.18
N ASP A 239 4.23 0.10 -3.15
CA ASP A 239 4.42 1.53 -2.88
C ASP A 239 5.70 1.72 -2.05
N ALA A 240 6.82 1.86 -2.71
CA ALA A 240 8.13 2.03 -2.08
C ALA A 240 8.25 3.36 -1.32
N THR A 241 7.49 4.37 -1.71
CA THR A 241 7.53 5.71 -1.09
C THR A 241 6.85 5.73 0.28
N HIS A 242 5.58 5.28 0.33
CA HIS A 242 4.80 5.35 1.57
C HIS A 242 5.13 4.23 2.56
N SER A 243 5.81 3.17 2.12
CA SER A 243 6.26 2.09 3.01
C SER A 243 7.37 2.50 3.99
N VAL A 244 8.12 3.55 3.67
CA VAL A 244 9.16 4.13 4.52
C VAL A 244 8.73 5.43 5.22
N GLN A 245 7.46 5.80 5.09
CA GLN A 245 6.88 6.97 5.75
C GLN A 245 6.87 6.78 7.27
N ARG A 246 7.04 7.88 8.01
CA ARG A 246 6.76 7.94 9.45
C ARG A 246 5.40 8.60 9.67
N PRO A 247 4.32 7.85 9.91
CA PRO A 247 2.99 8.41 10.08
C PRO A 247 2.93 9.43 11.20
N GLY A 248 2.37 10.62 10.92
CA GLY A 248 2.29 11.70 11.91
C GLY A 248 3.64 12.31 12.33
N GLY A 249 4.72 12.08 11.57
CA GLY A 249 6.07 12.52 11.94
C GLY A 249 6.33 14.03 11.80
N ALA A 250 5.60 14.70 10.90
CA ALA A 250 5.79 16.12 10.61
C ALA A 250 4.48 16.91 10.46
N GLY A 251 3.38 16.39 10.97
CA GLY A 251 2.06 17.00 10.87
C GLY A 251 1.21 16.51 9.72
#